data_21884ecd03022170ab503a4b859a57c2
#
_entry.id   21884ecd03022170ab503a4b859a57c2
#
_cell.length_a   1.000
_cell.length_b   1.000
_cell.length_c   1.000
_cell.angle_alpha   90.00
_cell.angle_beta   90.00
_cell.angle_gamma   90.00
#
_symmetry.space_group_name_H-M   'P 1'
#
loop_
_entity.id
_entity.type
_entity.pdbx_description
1 polymer ?
#
loop_
_entity_poly.entity_id
_entity_poly.type
_entity_poly.pdbx_seq_one_letter_code
_entity_poly.pdbx_strand_id
1 'polypeptide(L)'
;MTLRPLDFGAFITPFHPVGQSPTTALEYDLERTVRLDRLGYDEVWYGEHHSGGYELIACPEVFIATAAERTKNIRFGTGVVSLPYHHPLMVADRWVLLDHLTRGRVMFGTGPGALPSDAYMMGIDPVNQRPMMQQSLEAILALFRAAPDERISRETDWFTLRDAALHIRPYTWPYPEISTAAMVSPSGPRLAGQLGTSLLSLSMSVPGGYAALETTWDLVCDQAKKAGRPEPDRRSWRVLGVVHLADTREQAIEDCTYGLEDFSNYFGAAGFVPLGSQTGPAPTSRQFVEDYAAKGNCCIGTPADCIGYIQDMLDRSGGFGTFLMLGHDWAPPAATMHSYELFARAVIPHFKGQLTAPHASHEWAKGLRDQLFGRVGEAVGNAIAEHNKDASVR
;
A
#
# COMPACT_ATOMS: atom_id res chain seq x y z
N MET A 1 11.68 -23.34 -7.18
CA MET A 1 10.98 -22.22 -7.83
C MET A 1 11.50 -20.94 -7.19
N THR A 2 12.21 -20.08 -7.92
CA THR A 2 12.58 -18.76 -7.42
C THR A 2 11.30 -17.96 -7.29
N LEU A 3 10.89 -17.68 -6.05
CA LEU A 3 9.75 -16.81 -5.78
C LEU A 3 10.01 -15.46 -6.46
N ARG A 4 9.03 -14.96 -7.19
CA ARG A 4 9.08 -13.61 -7.78
C ARG A 4 9.22 -12.60 -6.64
N PRO A 5 10.05 -11.54 -6.75
CA PRO A 5 10.24 -10.56 -5.68
C PRO A 5 8.91 -9.93 -5.22
N LEU A 6 8.87 -9.46 -3.96
CA LEU A 6 7.76 -8.64 -3.44
C LEU A 6 7.63 -7.35 -4.23
N ASP A 7 6.40 -6.91 -4.41
CA ASP A 7 6.09 -5.53 -4.77
C ASP A 7 5.92 -4.67 -3.50
N PHE A 8 6.17 -3.37 -3.62
CA PHE A 8 6.14 -2.43 -2.51
C PHE A 8 5.33 -1.20 -2.83
N GLY A 9 4.50 -0.79 -1.89
CA GLY A 9 3.67 0.39 -2.06
C GLY A 9 3.49 1.18 -0.77
N ALA A 10 2.72 2.24 -0.86
CA ALA A 10 2.23 3.00 0.27
C ALA A 10 0.71 3.03 0.28
N PHE A 11 0.13 2.91 1.46
CA PHE A 11 -1.29 3.11 1.71
C PHE A 11 -1.44 4.45 2.41
N ILE A 12 -1.83 5.47 1.66
CA ILE A 12 -2.01 6.81 2.19
C ILE A 12 -3.41 6.89 2.78
N THR A 13 -3.49 6.82 4.12
CA THR A 13 -4.60 7.42 4.83
C THR A 13 -4.38 8.92 4.66
N PRO A 14 -5.29 9.67 4.04
CA PRO A 14 -5.08 11.10 3.84
C PRO A 14 -5.27 11.88 5.15
N PHE A 15 -4.65 11.37 6.21
CA PHE A 15 -4.74 11.86 7.58
C PHE A 15 -3.90 13.12 7.74
N HIS A 16 -4.56 14.19 8.10
CA HIS A 16 -3.92 15.46 8.43
C HIS A 16 -4.54 16.03 9.70
N PRO A 17 -3.75 16.54 10.66
CA PRO A 17 -4.27 17.16 11.86
C PRO A 17 -5.24 18.29 11.54
N VAL A 18 -6.35 18.35 12.27
CA VAL A 18 -7.33 19.44 12.16
C VAL A 18 -6.65 20.78 12.45
N GLY A 19 -6.91 21.78 11.61
CA GLY A 19 -6.31 23.12 11.73
C GLY A 19 -5.24 23.42 10.66
N GLN A 20 -4.89 22.45 9.83
CA GLN A 20 -4.07 22.66 8.63
C GLN A 20 -4.94 23.09 7.45
N SER A 21 -4.33 23.80 6.47
CA SER A 21 -5.01 24.13 5.21
C SER A 21 -5.31 22.86 4.42
N PRO A 22 -6.58 22.53 4.09
CA PRO A 22 -6.91 21.36 3.31
C PRO A 22 -6.24 21.34 1.94
N THR A 23 -6.14 22.50 1.28
CA THR A 23 -5.47 22.63 -0.02
C THR A 23 -3.99 22.26 0.07
N THR A 24 -3.29 22.73 1.11
CA THR A 24 -1.88 22.42 1.31
C THR A 24 -1.68 20.95 1.69
N ALA A 25 -2.57 20.38 2.48
CA ALA A 25 -2.53 18.98 2.88
C ALA A 25 -2.73 18.04 1.66
N LEU A 26 -3.71 18.32 0.81
CA LEU A 26 -3.93 17.56 -0.42
C LEU A 26 -2.76 17.70 -1.42
N GLU A 27 -2.16 18.89 -1.54
CA GLU A 27 -0.98 19.09 -2.40
C GLU A 27 0.23 18.31 -1.84
N TYR A 28 0.41 18.26 -0.52
CA TYR A 28 1.46 17.46 0.11
C TYR A 28 1.32 15.96 -0.19
N ASP A 29 0.09 15.42 -0.20
CA ASP A 29 -0.15 14.02 -0.57
C ASP A 29 0.13 13.75 -2.06
N LEU A 30 -0.15 14.72 -2.94
CA LEU A 30 0.22 14.64 -4.35
C LEU A 30 1.74 14.68 -4.55
N GLU A 31 2.46 15.54 -3.84
CA GLU A 31 3.93 15.59 -3.83
C GLU A 31 4.54 14.30 -3.29
N ARG A 32 3.99 13.76 -2.20
CA ARG A 32 4.34 12.44 -1.64
C ARG A 32 4.22 11.36 -2.71
N THR A 33 3.12 11.32 -3.43
CA THR A 33 2.88 10.37 -4.53
C THR A 33 3.92 10.49 -5.65
N VAL A 34 4.23 11.71 -6.09
CA VAL A 34 5.29 11.97 -7.08
C VAL A 34 6.65 11.48 -6.58
N ARG A 35 6.93 11.67 -5.28
CA ARG A 35 8.17 11.19 -4.68
C ARG A 35 8.23 9.67 -4.65
N LEU A 36 7.15 8.98 -4.29
CA LEU A 36 7.05 7.52 -4.30
C LEU A 36 7.29 6.96 -5.71
N ASP A 37 6.69 7.54 -6.75
CA ASP A 37 6.92 7.15 -8.15
C ASP A 37 8.40 7.26 -8.54
N ARG A 38 9.06 8.37 -8.16
CA ARG A 38 10.49 8.59 -8.43
C ARG A 38 11.41 7.65 -7.65
N LEU A 39 11.02 7.24 -6.45
CA LEU A 39 11.74 6.30 -5.60
C LEU A 39 11.56 4.83 -6.04
N GLY A 40 10.68 4.57 -7.01
CA GLY A 40 10.45 3.23 -7.56
C GLY A 40 9.54 2.34 -6.74
N TYR A 41 8.61 2.93 -5.99
CA TYR A 41 7.49 2.18 -5.42
C TYR A 41 6.57 1.68 -6.53
N ASP A 42 6.03 0.48 -6.35
CA ASP A 42 5.20 -0.17 -7.37
C ASP A 42 3.74 0.31 -7.31
N GLU A 43 3.23 0.63 -6.09
CA GLU A 43 1.82 0.93 -5.85
C GLU A 43 1.63 2.07 -4.82
N VAL A 44 0.52 2.82 -4.98
CA VAL A 44 -0.01 3.74 -3.96
C VAL A 44 -1.51 3.59 -3.84
N TRP A 45 -2.03 3.59 -2.61
CA TRP A 45 -3.44 3.36 -2.29
C TRP A 45 -3.98 4.54 -1.48
N TYR A 46 -5.24 4.95 -1.73
CA TYR A 46 -5.87 6.08 -1.03
C TYR A 46 -7.18 5.66 -0.39
N GLY A 47 -7.38 6.10 0.86
CA GLY A 47 -8.63 5.94 1.59
C GLY A 47 -9.74 6.86 1.07
N GLU A 48 -11.00 6.53 1.42
CA GLU A 48 -12.20 7.32 1.19
C GLU A 48 -12.89 7.58 2.52
N HIS A 49 -13.02 8.86 2.90
CA HIS A 49 -13.78 9.29 4.07
C HIS A 49 -14.54 10.58 3.81
N HIS A 50 -15.70 10.73 4.47
CA HIS A 50 -16.62 11.84 4.25
C HIS A 50 -16.84 12.68 5.52
N SER A 51 -16.24 12.28 6.63
CA SER A 51 -16.41 12.92 7.95
C SER A 51 -15.15 12.80 8.80
N GLY A 52 -15.20 13.21 10.05
CA GLY A 52 -14.08 13.11 11.01
C GLY A 52 -13.05 14.23 10.90
N GLY A 53 -12.94 14.92 9.76
CA GLY A 53 -12.12 16.12 9.59
C GLY A 53 -10.61 15.89 9.45
N TYR A 54 -10.13 14.66 9.53
CA TYR A 54 -8.72 14.30 9.44
C TYR A 54 -8.35 13.69 8.09
N GLU A 55 -9.17 12.79 7.55
CA GLU A 55 -8.93 12.15 6.26
C GLU A 55 -9.73 12.89 5.18
N LEU A 56 -9.03 13.65 4.32
CA LEU A 56 -9.63 14.70 3.50
C LEU A 56 -10.07 14.25 2.10
N ILE A 57 -9.77 13.01 1.69
CA ILE A 57 -10.10 12.51 0.35
C ILE A 57 -11.47 11.87 0.36
N ALA A 58 -12.50 12.60 -0.08
CA ALA A 58 -13.87 12.10 -0.19
C ALA A 58 -14.16 11.37 -1.52
N CYS A 59 -13.28 11.50 -2.52
CA CYS A 59 -13.41 10.86 -3.83
C CYS A 59 -12.03 10.45 -4.33
N PRO A 60 -11.56 9.25 -3.99
CA PRO A 60 -10.23 8.80 -4.37
C PRO A 60 -10.02 8.75 -5.89
N GLU A 61 -11.08 8.52 -6.70
CA GLU A 61 -10.96 8.51 -8.15
C GLU A 61 -10.53 9.88 -8.72
N VAL A 62 -11.04 10.98 -8.16
CA VAL A 62 -10.67 12.34 -8.55
C VAL A 62 -9.22 12.63 -8.15
N PHE A 63 -8.84 12.21 -6.94
CA PHE A 63 -7.47 12.36 -6.46
C PHE A 63 -6.47 11.56 -7.31
N ILE A 64 -6.79 10.30 -7.62
CA ILE A 64 -5.99 9.44 -8.50
C ILE A 64 -5.83 10.06 -9.89
N ALA A 65 -6.91 10.59 -10.49
CA ALA A 65 -6.81 11.23 -11.80
C ALA A 65 -5.80 12.40 -11.80
N THR A 66 -5.79 13.20 -10.72
CA THR A 66 -4.84 14.30 -10.54
C THR A 66 -3.40 13.78 -10.32
N ALA A 67 -3.23 12.75 -9.51
CA ALA A 67 -1.93 12.15 -9.22
C ALA A 67 -1.33 11.45 -10.46
N ALA A 68 -2.18 10.82 -11.27
CA ALA A 68 -1.77 10.10 -12.47
C ALA A 68 -1.11 11.00 -13.52
N GLU A 69 -1.56 12.25 -13.67
CA GLU A 69 -0.95 13.23 -14.57
C GLU A 69 0.44 13.69 -14.09
N ARG A 70 0.74 13.56 -12.79
CA ARG A 70 2.02 13.97 -12.19
C ARG A 70 3.05 12.85 -12.11
N THR A 71 2.66 11.60 -12.43
CA THR A 71 3.47 10.38 -12.27
C THR A 71 3.56 9.57 -13.56
N LYS A 72 4.47 8.58 -13.60
CA LYS A 72 4.71 7.81 -14.83
C LYS A 72 4.52 6.30 -14.67
N ASN A 73 4.92 5.72 -13.55
CA ASN A 73 5.06 4.27 -13.40
C ASN A 73 4.16 3.69 -12.30
N ILE A 74 4.01 4.40 -11.18
CA ILE A 74 3.31 3.92 -10.00
C ILE A 74 1.86 3.57 -10.33
N ARG A 75 1.38 2.44 -9.82
CA ARG A 75 -0.01 2.01 -9.92
C ARG A 75 -0.83 2.59 -8.77
N PHE A 76 -2.09 2.83 -9.01
CA PHE A 76 -3.00 3.47 -8.08
C PHE A 76 -4.09 2.53 -7.62
N GLY A 77 -4.32 2.46 -6.31
CA GLY A 77 -5.42 1.71 -5.73
C GLY A 77 -6.30 2.58 -4.85
N THR A 78 -7.53 2.16 -4.65
CA THR A 78 -8.38 2.70 -3.59
C THR A 78 -8.38 1.78 -2.39
N GLY A 79 -8.27 2.35 -1.24
CA GLY A 79 -8.24 1.61 0.01
C GLY A 79 -9.23 2.16 1.04
N VAL A 80 -10.51 2.25 0.65
CA VAL A 80 -11.27 1.59 -0.42
C VAL A 80 -12.17 2.58 -1.17
N VAL A 81 -12.90 2.13 -2.20
CA VAL A 81 -14.22 2.71 -2.55
C VAL A 81 -15.24 2.05 -1.63
N SER A 82 -15.93 2.86 -0.85
CA SER A 82 -16.97 2.40 0.09
C SER A 82 -18.27 2.11 -0.67
N LEU A 83 -18.37 0.92 -1.25
CA LEU A 83 -19.43 0.56 -2.20
C LEU A 83 -20.87 0.87 -1.75
N PRO A 84 -21.25 0.74 -0.46
CA PRO A 84 -22.59 1.12 -0.02
C PRO A 84 -22.96 2.58 -0.21
N TYR A 85 -21.97 3.46 -0.38
CA TYR A 85 -22.19 4.90 -0.55
C TYR A 85 -22.40 5.31 -2.01
N HIS A 86 -22.29 4.36 -2.96
CA HIS A 86 -22.26 4.65 -4.38
C HIS A 86 -23.17 3.71 -5.19
N HIS A 87 -23.85 4.26 -6.20
CA HIS A 87 -24.59 3.43 -7.15
C HIS A 87 -23.62 2.60 -8.02
N PRO A 88 -23.78 1.25 -8.13
CA PRO A 88 -22.78 0.37 -8.76
C PRO A 88 -22.47 0.68 -10.22
N LEU A 89 -23.47 1.13 -11.03
CA LEU A 89 -23.21 1.56 -12.40
C LEU A 89 -22.30 2.78 -12.46
N MET A 90 -22.52 3.77 -11.60
CA MET A 90 -21.69 4.97 -11.56
C MET A 90 -20.26 4.65 -11.14
N VAL A 91 -20.06 3.70 -10.22
CA VAL A 91 -18.73 3.22 -9.84
C VAL A 91 -18.05 2.55 -11.02
N ALA A 92 -18.74 1.61 -11.68
CA ALA A 92 -18.18 0.87 -12.81
C ALA A 92 -17.79 1.81 -13.97
N ASP A 93 -18.63 2.80 -14.31
CA ASP A 93 -18.35 3.80 -15.35
C ASP A 93 -17.13 4.65 -15.02
N ARG A 94 -17.05 5.19 -13.80
CA ARG A 94 -15.91 6.00 -13.35
C ARG A 94 -14.61 5.20 -13.36
N TRP A 95 -14.69 3.92 -12.96
CA TRP A 95 -13.52 3.05 -12.93
C TRP A 95 -12.98 2.74 -14.32
N VAL A 96 -13.87 2.47 -15.28
CA VAL A 96 -13.47 2.27 -16.68
C VAL A 96 -12.87 3.53 -17.27
N LEU A 97 -13.47 4.70 -17.01
CA LEU A 97 -12.91 5.99 -17.45
C LEU A 97 -11.50 6.20 -16.89
N LEU A 98 -11.32 5.96 -15.59
CA LEU A 98 -10.03 6.14 -14.93
C LEU A 98 -8.98 5.14 -15.44
N ASP A 99 -9.38 3.91 -15.76
CA ASP A 99 -8.51 2.89 -16.37
C ASP A 99 -7.96 3.36 -17.74
N HIS A 100 -8.81 3.96 -18.57
CA HIS A 100 -8.36 4.59 -19.83
C HIS A 100 -7.44 5.79 -19.61
N LEU A 101 -7.80 6.72 -18.71
CA LEU A 101 -7.00 7.91 -18.42
C LEU A 101 -5.62 7.55 -17.91
N THR A 102 -5.51 6.52 -17.09
CA THR A 102 -4.25 6.05 -16.49
C THR A 102 -3.53 5.00 -17.34
N ARG A 103 -4.14 4.54 -18.43
CA ARG A 103 -3.61 3.46 -19.31
C ARG A 103 -3.29 2.19 -18.55
N GLY A 104 -4.23 1.73 -17.72
CA GLY A 104 -4.12 0.47 -16.98
C GLY A 104 -3.34 0.55 -15.67
N ARG A 105 -3.05 1.74 -15.14
CA ARG A 105 -2.35 1.88 -13.86
C ARG A 105 -3.26 1.87 -12.64
N VAL A 106 -4.56 1.53 -12.78
CA VAL A 106 -5.49 1.50 -11.67
C VAL A 106 -5.80 0.10 -11.16
N MET A 107 -6.07 0.02 -9.87
CA MET A 107 -6.53 -1.15 -9.13
C MET A 107 -7.74 -0.74 -8.30
N PHE A 108 -8.79 -1.54 -8.35
CA PHE A 108 -10.05 -1.22 -7.72
C PHE A 108 -10.17 -1.87 -6.35
N GLY A 109 -9.80 -1.16 -5.30
CA GLY A 109 -10.00 -1.61 -3.93
C GLY A 109 -11.41 -1.28 -3.41
N THR A 110 -12.08 -2.28 -2.87
CA THR A 110 -13.49 -2.21 -2.47
C THR A 110 -13.68 -2.57 -1.00
N GLY A 111 -14.61 -1.88 -0.34
CA GLY A 111 -14.94 -2.11 1.05
C GLY A 111 -16.37 -1.69 1.42
N PRO A 112 -16.78 -2.00 2.67
CA PRO A 112 -18.11 -1.64 3.15
C PRO A 112 -18.23 -0.20 3.65
N GLY A 113 -17.12 0.54 3.77
CA GLY A 113 -17.01 1.76 4.56
C GLY A 113 -16.60 1.45 6.00
N ALA A 114 -15.82 2.33 6.59
CA ALA A 114 -15.20 2.11 7.90
C ALA A 114 -15.70 3.07 8.99
N LEU A 115 -15.88 4.36 8.69
CA LEU A 115 -16.34 5.36 9.66
C LEU A 115 -17.86 5.27 9.89
N PRO A 116 -18.31 5.05 11.13
CA PRO A 116 -19.76 5.06 11.45
C PRO A 116 -20.43 6.41 11.12
N SER A 117 -19.70 7.52 11.26
CA SER A 117 -20.19 8.86 10.93
C SER A 117 -20.46 9.06 9.45
N ASP A 118 -19.66 8.44 8.55
CA ASP A 118 -19.91 8.47 7.11
C ASP A 118 -21.24 7.77 6.77
N ALA A 119 -21.43 6.56 7.28
CA ALA A 119 -22.68 5.81 7.10
C ALA A 119 -23.89 6.57 7.65
N TYR A 120 -23.75 7.17 8.85
CA TYR A 120 -24.82 7.99 9.48
C TYR A 120 -25.20 9.18 8.60
N MET A 121 -24.23 9.94 8.08
CA MET A 121 -24.51 11.10 7.21
C MET A 121 -25.24 10.70 5.92
N MET A 122 -25.00 9.49 5.42
CA MET A 122 -25.65 8.96 4.22
C MET A 122 -26.95 8.21 4.50
N GLY A 123 -27.39 8.14 5.75
CA GLY A 123 -28.61 7.44 6.15
C GLY A 123 -28.51 5.92 6.04
N ILE A 124 -27.30 5.36 6.12
CA ILE A 124 -27.06 3.94 5.98
C ILE A 124 -26.83 3.32 7.36
N ASP A 125 -27.61 2.27 7.67
CA ASP A 125 -27.38 1.47 8.87
C ASP A 125 -26.11 0.62 8.68
N PRO A 126 -25.10 0.72 9.58
CA PRO A 126 -23.87 -0.05 9.49
C PRO A 126 -24.05 -1.57 9.41
N VAL A 127 -25.16 -2.11 9.95
CA VAL A 127 -25.52 -3.54 9.84
C VAL A 127 -25.70 -3.97 8.38
N ASN A 128 -26.17 -3.08 7.52
CA ASN A 128 -26.46 -3.34 6.12
C ASN A 128 -25.24 -3.15 5.18
N GLN A 129 -24.17 -2.49 5.64
CA GLN A 129 -23.04 -2.13 4.78
C GLN A 129 -22.39 -3.34 4.11
N ARG A 130 -22.20 -4.46 4.81
CA ARG A 130 -21.57 -5.66 4.23
C ARG A 130 -22.45 -6.33 3.17
N PRO A 131 -23.74 -6.59 3.41
CA PRO A 131 -24.65 -7.06 2.35
C PRO A 131 -24.73 -6.13 1.14
N MET A 132 -24.82 -4.81 1.37
CA MET A 132 -24.83 -3.80 0.29
C MET A 132 -23.54 -3.84 -0.53
N MET A 133 -22.38 -3.93 0.13
CA MET A 133 -21.08 -4.08 -0.54
C MET A 133 -21.05 -5.32 -1.44
N GLN A 134 -21.48 -6.48 -0.95
CA GLN A 134 -21.52 -7.71 -1.72
C GLN A 134 -22.42 -7.57 -2.95
N GLN A 135 -23.63 -7.07 -2.78
CA GLN A 135 -24.60 -6.85 -3.88
C GLN A 135 -24.02 -5.90 -4.94
N SER A 136 -23.37 -4.81 -4.49
CA SER A 136 -22.74 -3.83 -5.38
C SER A 136 -21.57 -4.45 -6.16
N LEU A 137 -20.67 -5.15 -5.49
CA LEU A 137 -19.50 -5.77 -6.12
C LEU A 137 -19.91 -6.85 -7.14
N GLU A 138 -20.92 -7.67 -6.83
CA GLU A 138 -21.49 -8.62 -7.78
C GLU A 138 -22.09 -7.94 -9.03
N ALA A 139 -22.78 -6.79 -8.85
CA ALA A 139 -23.32 -6.02 -9.96
C ALA A 139 -22.22 -5.39 -10.82
N ILE A 140 -21.18 -4.81 -10.20
CA ILE A 140 -20.01 -4.25 -10.89
C ILE A 140 -19.27 -5.34 -11.69
N LEU A 141 -19.06 -6.52 -11.10
CA LEU A 141 -18.44 -7.65 -11.80
C LEU A 141 -19.28 -8.14 -12.99
N ALA A 142 -20.62 -8.13 -12.86
CA ALA A 142 -21.51 -8.46 -13.97
C ALA A 142 -21.36 -7.44 -15.11
N LEU A 143 -21.33 -6.13 -14.80
CA LEU A 143 -21.13 -5.07 -15.79
C LEU A 143 -19.76 -5.17 -16.50
N PHE A 144 -18.70 -5.47 -15.78
CA PHE A 144 -17.35 -5.62 -16.36
C PHE A 144 -17.25 -6.84 -17.29
N ARG A 145 -17.96 -7.93 -16.97
CA ARG A 145 -17.93 -9.20 -17.69
C ARG A 145 -18.93 -9.29 -18.84
N ALA A 146 -19.94 -8.42 -18.84
CA ALA A 146 -21.02 -8.43 -19.84
C ALA A 146 -20.46 -8.32 -21.27
N ALA A 147 -21.04 -9.05 -22.21
CA ALA A 147 -20.75 -8.86 -23.64
C ALA A 147 -21.20 -7.45 -24.11
N PRO A 148 -20.67 -6.92 -25.22
CA PRO A 148 -20.99 -5.54 -25.65
C PRO A 148 -22.49 -5.28 -25.90
N ASP A 149 -23.24 -6.31 -26.27
CA ASP A 149 -24.70 -6.30 -26.53
C ASP A 149 -25.53 -6.80 -25.35
N GLU A 150 -24.89 -7.31 -24.32
CA GLU A 150 -25.56 -7.79 -23.10
C GLU A 150 -26.00 -6.61 -22.22
N ARG A 151 -27.17 -6.75 -21.60
CA ARG A 151 -27.77 -5.79 -20.68
C ARG A 151 -27.99 -6.44 -19.32
N ILE A 152 -27.62 -5.73 -18.27
CA ILE A 152 -27.72 -6.20 -16.89
C ILE A 152 -28.90 -5.51 -16.23
N SER A 153 -29.86 -6.29 -15.78
CA SER A 153 -30.96 -5.82 -14.94
C SER A 153 -30.89 -6.49 -13.58
N ARG A 154 -30.94 -5.71 -12.52
CA ARG A 154 -30.91 -6.18 -11.14
C ARG A 154 -31.66 -5.21 -10.25
N GLU A 155 -32.47 -5.73 -9.35
CA GLU A 155 -33.19 -4.97 -8.36
C GLU A 155 -32.82 -5.46 -6.96
N THR A 156 -32.55 -4.51 -6.06
CA THR A 156 -32.24 -4.73 -4.65
C THR A 156 -33.01 -3.71 -3.81
N ASP A 157 -32.93 -3.80 -2.49
CA ASP A 157 -33.59 -2.85 -1.59
C ASP A 157 -33.02 -1.41 -1.67
N TRP A 158 -31.85 -1.22 -2.32
CA TRP A 158 -31.15 0.07 -2.29
C TRP A 158 -30.63 0.55 -3.64
N PHE A 159 -30.54 -0.30 -4.67
CA PHE A 159 -30.28 0.13 -6.05
C PHE A 159 -31.04 -0.71 -7.06
N THR A 160 -31.27 -0.13 -8.23
CA THR A 160 -31.83 -0.81 -9.40
C THR A 160 -30.94 -0.56 -10.62
N LEU A 161 -30.55 -1.66 -11.30
CA LEU A 161 -30.03 -1.62 -12.68
C LEU A 161 -31.15 -2.01 -13.61
N ARG A 162 -31.36 -1.23 -14.67
CA ARG A 162 -32.39 -1.46 -15.67
C ARG A 162 -31.76 -1.38 -17.05
N ASP A 163 -31.61 -2.55 -17.71
CA ASP A 163 -30.95 -2.71 -19.00
C ASP A 163 -29.59 -1.98 -19.08
N ALA A 164 -28.85 -2.02 -17.97
CA ALA A 164 -27.60 -1.31 -17.81
C ALA A 164 -26.46 -2.00 -18.58
N ALA A 165 -25.58 -1.21 -19.16
CA ALA A 165 -24.32 -1.65 -19.77
C ALA A 165 -23.29 -0.54 -19.69
N LEU A 166 -22.02 -0.91 -19.66
CA LEU A 166 -20.92 0.05 -19.82
C LEU A 166 -20.85 0.50 -21.29
N HIS A 167 -20.82 1.81 -21.52
CA HIS A 167 -20.76 2.34 -22.89
C HIS A 167 -19.34 2.35 -23.48
N ILE A 168 -18.31 2.18 -22.65
CA ILE A 168 -16.93 1.87 -23.05
C ILE A 168 -16.42 0.65 -22.27
N ARG A 169 -15.57 -0.15 -22.91
CA ARG A 169 -14.98 -1.34 -22.27
C ARG A 169 -13.76 -0.94 -21.43
N PRO A 170 -13.39 -1.71 -20.40
CA PRO A 170 -12.14 -1.49 -19.70
C PRO A 170 -10.93 -1.43 -20.64
N TYR A 171 -9.97 -0.57 -20.36
CA TYR A 171 -8.66 -0.55 -21.02
C TYR A 171 -7.87 -1.82 -20.67
N THR A 172 -7.88 -2.21 -19.41
CA THR A 172 -7.23 -3.42 -18.90
C THR A 172 -8.09 -4.65 -19.20
N TRP A 173 -7.49 -5.69 -19.76
CA TRP A 173 -8.19 -6.94 -20.05
C TRP A 173 -8.05 -7.96 -18.91
N PRO A 174 -9.15 -8.64 -18.47
CA PRO A 174 -10.55 -8.43 -18.87
C PRO A 174 -11.18 -7.19 -18.22
N TYR A 175 -10.64 -6.71 -17.10
CA TYR A 175 -10.97 -5.50 -16.36
C TYR A 175 -9.84 -5.20 -15.33
N PRO A 176 -9.77 -3.98 -14.78
CA PRO A 176 -8.77 -3.64 -13.74
C PRO A 176 -8.83 -4.61 -12.57
N GLU A 177 -7.68 -4.89 -11.99
CA GLU A 177 -7.60 -5.74 -10.80
C GLU A 177 -8.51 -5.20 -9.68
N ILE A 178 -9.32 -6.10 -9.09
CA ILE A 178 -10.22 -5.77 -7.99
C ILE A 178 -9.67 -6.38 -6.71
N SER A 179 -9.53 -5.57 -5.67
CA SER A 179 -9.11 -6.00 -4.34
C SER A 179 -10.22 -5.79 -3.32
N THR A 180 -10.53 -6.83 -2.56
CA THR A 180 -11.47 -6.75 -1.44
C THR A 180 -10.72 -6.45 -0.15
N ALA A 181 -11.11 -5.41 0.56
CA ALA A 181 -10.48 -5.06 1.84
C ALA A 181 -10.84 -6.04 2.95
N ALA A 182 -9.87 -6.31 3.80
CA ALA A 182 -10.00 -7.13 4.99
C ALA A 182 -9.30 -6.48 6.18
N MET A 183 -10.02 -6.44 7.31
CA MET A 183 -9.46 -6.18 8.62
C MET A 183 -9.28 -7.51 9.36
N VAL A 184 -9.68 -7.61 10.63
CA VAL A 184 -9.65 -8.87 11.41
C VAL A 184 -10.90 -9.74 11.20
N SER A 185 -11.95 -9.20 10.58
CA SER A 185 -13.19 -9.92 10.31
C SER A 185 -13.03 -10.91 9.14
N PRO A 186 -13.62 -12.11 9.20
CA PRO A 186 -13.55 -13.09 8.11
C PRO A 186 -14.36 -12.71 6.87
N SER A 187 -15.16 -11.63 6.89
CA SER A 187 -16.07 -11.27 5.81
C SER A 187 -15.33 -10.88 4.51
N GLY A 188 -14.27 -10.07 4.63
CA GLY A 188 -13.46 -9.66 3.48
C GLY A 188 -12.80 -10.85 2.75
N PRO A 189 -12.01 -11.70 3.46
CA PRO A 189 -11.40 -12.88 2.87
C PRO A 189 -12.42 -13.86 2.26
N ARG A 190 -13.56 -14.05 2.91
CA ARG A 190 -14.66 -14.88 2.34
C ARG A 190 -15.15 -14.33 1.03
N LEU A 191 -15.46 -13.03 0.98
CA LEU A 191 -15.96 -12.40 -0.23
C LEU A 191 -14.92 -12.43 -1.34
N ALA A 192 -13.64 -12.18 -1.03
CA ALA A 192 -12.55 -12.27 -1.99
C ALA A 192 -12.47 -13.66 -2.64
N GLY A 193 -12.50 -14.74 -1.85
CA GLY A 193 -12.50 -16.10 -2.36
C GLY A 193 -13.75 -16.42 -3.18
N GLN A 194 -14.94 -16.05 -2.71
CA GLN A 194 -16.21 -16.27 -3.40
C GLN A 194 -16.27 -15.59 -4.77
N LEU A 195 -15.81 -14.36 -4.88
CA LEU A 195 -15.90 -13.56 -6.10
C LEU A 195 -14.65 -13.65 -6.98
N GLY A 196 -13.53 -14.18 -6.45
CA GLY A 196 -12.25 -14.31 -7.16
C GLY A 196 -11.56 -12.95 -7.33
N THR A 197 -11.61 -12.10 -6.31
CA THR A 197 -10.87 -10.84 -6.24
C THR A 197 -9.55 -11.04 -5.52
N SER A 198 -8.62 -10.09 -5.70
CA SER A 198 -7.44 -9.93 -4.86
C SER A 198 -7.82 -9.55 -3.44
N LEU A 199 -6.88 -9.64 -2.51
CA LEU A 199 -7.09 -9.28 -1.11
C LEU A 199 -6.20 -8.11 -0.69
N LEU A 200 -6.79 -7.15 0.01
CA LEU A 200 -6.12 -6.01 0.65
C LEU A 200 -6.29 -6.12 2.17
N SER A 201 -5.28 -6.65 2.86
CA SER A 201 -5.30 -6.81 4.32
C SER A 201 -4.78 -5.56 5.02
N LEU A 202 -5.65 -4.90 5.76
CA LEU A 202 -5.38 -3.73 6.59
C LEU A 202 -5.25 -4.09 8.08
N SER A 203 -5.22 -5.38 8.40
CA SER A 203 -5.31 -5.91 9.77
C SER A 203 -4.19 -5.44 10.70
N MET A 204 -2.99 -5.20 10.18
CA MET A 204 -1.86 -4.77 10.99
C MET A 204 -2.02 -3.39 11.64
N SER A 205 -2.97 -2.58 11.15
CA SER A 205 -3.31 -1.29 11.76
C SER A 205 -4.14 -1.41 13.05
N VAL A 206 -4.61 -2.60 13.41
CA VAL A 206 -5.48 -2.84 14.56
C VAL A 206 -5.02 -4.01 15.43
N PRO A 207 -5.44 -4.08 16.71
CA PRO A 207 -5.18 -5.22 17.57
C PRO A 207 -5.68 -6.55 16.96
N GLY A 208 -4.91 -7.63 17.14
CA GLY A 208 -5.22 -8.95 16.57
C GLY A 208 -4.78 -9.12 15.11
N GLY A 209 -4.10 -8.13 14.52
CA GLY A 209 -3.65 -8.15 13.13
C GLY A 209 -2.78 -9.36 12.77
N TYR A 210 -1.84 -9.73 13.62
CA TYR A 210 -1.00 -10.92 13.39
C TYR A 210 -1.79 -12.23 13.37
N ALA A 211 -2.73 -12.42 14.32
CA ALA A 211 -3.58 -13.61 14.33
C ALA A 211 -4.48 -13.70 13.10
N ALA A 212 -4.98 -12.55 12.61
CA ALA A 212 -5.72 -12.49 11.36
C ALA A 212 -4.83 -12.85 10.18
N LEU A 213 -3.58 -12.36 10.14
CA LEU A 213 -2.63 -12.61 9.07
C LEU A 213 -2.35 -14.11 8.87
N GLU A 214 -2.20 -14.86 9.96
CA GLU A 214 -1.91 -16.30 9.96
C GLU A 214 -3.01 -17.14 9.29
N THR A 215 -4.27 -16.71 9.35
CA THR A 215 -5.44 -17.51 8.90
C THR A 215 -6.17 -16.96 7.69
N THR A 216 -5.89 -15.71 7.33
CA THR A 216 -6.65 -14.98 6.32
C THR A 216 -6.59 -15.64 4.95
N TRP A 217 -5.40 -16.06 4.49
CA TRP A 217 -5.27 -16.63 3.15
C TRP A 217 -5.90 -18.00 3.00
N ASP A 218 -5.84 -18.83 4.02
CA ASP A 218 -6.49 -20.14 4.02
C ASP A 218 -8.00 -20.00 3.87
N LEU A 219 -8.58 -18.96 4.47
CA LEU A 219 -9.99 -18.64 4.32
C LEU A 219 -10.34 -18.22 2.88
N VAL A 220 -9.48 -17.44 2.21
CA VAL A 220 -9.66 -17.08 0.78
C VAL A 220 -9.67 -18.35 -0.08
N CYS A 221 -8.67 -19.23 0.10
CA CYS A 221 -8.54 -20.49 -0.65
C CYS A 221 -9.74 -21.41 -0.42
N ASP A 222 -10.18 -21.59 0.83
CA ASP A 222 -11.35 -22.39 1.17
C ASP A 222 -12.63 -21.89 0.50
N GLN A 223 -12.85 -20.58 0.51
CA GLN A 223 -14.03 -19.99 -0.14
C GLN A 223 -13.95 -20.02 -1.66
N ALA A 224 -12.78 -19.85 -2.26
CA ALA A 224 -12.59 -20.02 -3.68
C ALA A 224 -12.93 -21.45 -4.13
N LYS A 225 -12.44 -22.45 -3.39
CA LYS A 225 -12.76 -23.86 -3.62
C LYS A 225 -14.26 -24.14 -3.51
N LYS A 226 -14.95 -23.62 -2.48
CA LYS A 226 -16.41 -23.76 -2.31
C LYS A 226 -17.19 -23.11 -3.44
N ALA A 227 -16.67 -22.02 -4.02
CA ALA A 227 -17.25 -21.32 -5.17
C ALA A 227 -16.87 -21.95 -6.51
N GLY A 228 -16.15 -23.08 -6.55
CA GLY A 228 -15.70 -23.74 -7.78
C GLY A 228 -14.68 -22.94 -8.58
N ARG A 229 -13.92 -22.05 -7.94
CA ARG A 229 -12.90 -21.22 -8.56
C ARG A 229 -11.51 -21.87 -8.48
N PRO A 230 -10.59 -21.47 -9.38
CA PRO A 230 -9.18 -21.84 -9.26
C PRO A 230 -8.59 -21.40 -7.90
N GLU A 231 -7.53 -22.06 -7.47
CA GLU A 231 -6.77 -21.64 -6.31
C GLU A 231 -6.22 -20.21 -6.53
N PRO A 232 -6.47 -19.28 -5.58
CA PRO A 232 -6.01 -17.91 -5.71
C PRO A 232 -4.47 -17.82 -5.68
N ASP A 233 -3.92 -16.96 -6.53
CA ASP A 233 -2.48 -16.64 -6.49
C ASP A 233 -2.18 -15.75 -5.27
N ARG A 234 -1.34 -16.24 -4.37
CA ARG A 234 -0.90 -15.54 -3.16
C ARG A 234 -0.24 -14.19 -3.46
N ARG A 235 0.25 -14.00 -4.66
CA ARG A 235 0.79 -12.72 -5.15
C ARG A 235 -0.28 -11.61 -5.26
N SER A 236 -1.54 -11.97 -5.36
CA SER A 236 -2.65 -11.01 -5.34
C SER A 236 -3.02 -10.53 -3.92
N TRP A 237 -2.28 -10.97 -2.90
CA TRP A 237 -2.48 -10.56 -1.53
C TRP A 237 -1.57 -9.38 -1.17
N ARG A 238 -2.17 -8.26 -0.79
CA ARG A 238 -1.52 -7.06 -0.27
C ARG A 238 -1.66 -7.01 1.24
N VAL A 239 -0.57 -6.74 1.92
CA VAL A 239 -0.55 -6.65 3.39
C VAL A 239 -0.01 -5.29 3.80
N LEU A 240 -0.81 -4.58 4.60
CA LEU A 240 -0.42 -3.30 5.20
C LEU A 240 0.52 -3.56 6.38
N GLY A 241 1.62 -2.82 6.43
CA GLY A 241 2.52 -2.73 7.57
C GLY A 241 2.65 -1.29 8.06
N VAL A 242 2.83 -1.14 9.36
CA VAL A 242 2.94 0.15 10.02
C VAL A 242 4.42 0.46 10.24
N VAL A 243 4.98 1.46 9.54
CA VAL A 243 6.42 1.68 9.47
C VAL A 243 6.78 3.16 9.54
N HIS A 244 7.74 3.53 10.41
CA HIS A 244 8.49 4.77 10.34
C HIS A 244 9.98 4.48 10.52
N LEU A 245 10.83 4.97 9.61
CA LEU A 245 12.27 4.71 9.59
C LEU A 245 13.08 5.99 9.74
N ALA A 246 14.17 5.86 10.51
CA ALA A 246 15.23 6.86 10.58
C ALA A 246 16.62 6.18 10.52
N ASP A 247 17.69 6.96 10.52
CA ASP A 247 19.06 6.44 10.50
C ASP A 247 19.42 5.72 11.82
N THR A 248 18.77 6.09 12.93
CA THR A 248 18.85 5.39 14.23
C THR A 248 17.47 5.15 14.81
N ARG A 249 17.36 4.17 15.72
CA ARG A 249 16.11 3.87 16.42
C ARG A 249 15.67 5.02 17.32
N GLU A 250 16.61 5.68 17.98
CA GLU A 250 16.37 6.83 18.82
C GLU A 250 15.74 7.99 18.04
N GLN A 251 16.26 8.24 16.83
CA GLN A 251 15.70 9.27 15.96
C GLN A 251 14.31 8.89 15.47
N ALA A 252 14.06 7.62 15.11
CA ALA A 252 12.74 7.17 14.68
C ALA A 252 11.68 7.34 15.79
N ILE A 253 12.05 7.07 17.05
CA ILE A 253 11.18 7.29 18.21
C ILE A 253 10.91 8.78 18.39
N GLU A 254 11.96 9.61 18.33
CA GLU A 254 11.84 11.07 18.48
C GLU A 254 10.95 11.68 17.39
N ASP A 255 11.13 11.27 16.13
CA ASP A 255 10.31 11.72 15.02
C ASP A 255 8.82 11.45 15.26
N CYS A 256 8.48 10.27 15.76
CA CYS A 256 7.09 9.85 15.99
C CYS A 256 6.42 10.56 17.18
N THR A 257 7.17 11.27 18.03
CA THR A 257 6.57 12.11 19.11
C THR A 257 5.78 13.29 18.55
N TYR A 258 6.00 13.62 17.28
CA TYR A 258 5.34 14.73 16.60
C TYR A 258 3.83 14.51 16.44
N GLY A 259 3.36 13.31 16.05
CA GLY A 259 1.96 13.13 15.67
C GLY A 259 1.36 11.74 15.95
N LEU A 260 2.10 10.77 16.51
CA LEU A 260 1.55 9.44 16.77
C LEU A 260 0.39 9.46 17.79
N GLU A 261 0.48 10.32 18.80
CA GLU A 261 -0.58 10.48 19.80
C GLU A 261 -1.86 11.05 19.19
N ASP A 262 -1.75 12.09 18.35
CA ASP A 262 -2.89 12.67 17.63
C ASP A 262 -3.56 11.66 16.71
N PHE A 263 -2.77 10.87 15.99
CA PHE A 263 -3.26 9.77 15.15
C PHE A 263 -4.04 8.73 15.98
N SER A 264 -3.50 8.32 17.12
CA SER A 264 -4.16 7.37 18.02
C SER A 264 -5.45 7.91 18.61
N ASN A 265 -5.47 9.19 18.97
CA ASN A 265 -6.67 9.88 19.48
C ASN A 265 -7.76 9.99 18.41
N TYR A 266 -7.40 10.25 17.15
CA TYR A 266 -8.33 10.24 16.03
C TYR A 266 -9.00 8.87 15.88
N PHE A 267 -8.24 7.79 15.87
CA PHE A 267 -8.81 6.44 15.76
C PHE A 267 -9.74 6.10 16.91
N GLY A 268 -9.46 6.58 18.12
CA GLY A 268 -10.36 6.47 19.26
C GLY A 268 -11.66 7.25 19.08
N ALA A 269 -11.56 8.50 18.64
CA ALA A 269 -12.72 9.38 18.43
C ALA A 269 -13.59 8.94 17.24
N ALA A 270 -12.96 8.39 16.18
CA ALA A 270 -13.64 7.91 14.99
C ALA A 270 -14.35 6.55 15.17
N GLY A 271 -14.24 5.94 16.35
CA GLY A 271 -14.85 4.64 16.66
C GLY A 271 -14.05 3.42 16.18
N PHE A 272 -12.84 3.61 15.71
CA PHE A 272 -11.85 2.52 15.61
C PHE A 272 -11.35 2.19 17.01
N VAL A 273 -11.07 0.93 17.28
CA VAL A 273 -10.54 0.51 18.60
C VAL A 273 -9.21 1.25 18.86
N PRO A 274 -9.06 1.95 20.00
CA PRO A 274 -7.83 2.68 20.28
C PRO A 274 -6.63 1.74 20.24
N LEU A 275 -5.59 2.11 19.55
CA LEU A 275 -4.29 1.44 19.61
C LEU A 275 -3.61 1.77 20.95
N GLY A 276 -4.23 1.40 22.07
CA GLY A 276 -3.71 1.56 23.42
C GLY A 276 -4.55 2.48 24.31
N SER A 277 -5.74 2.02 24.75
CA SER A 277 -6.41 2.64 25.91
C SER A 277 -5.55 2.44 27.15
N GLN A 278 -4.89 3.49 27.62
CA GLN A 278 -4.14 3.45 28.88
C GLN A 278 -5.05 3.81 30.05
N THR A 279 -5.07 2.98 31.06
CA THR A 279 -5.61 3.29 32.38
C THR A 279 -4.45 3.77 33.26
N GLY A 280 -4.29 5.10 33.41
CA GLY A 280 -3.21 5.69 34.21
C GLY A 280 -3.00 7.18 33.90
N PRO A 281 -2.03 7.86 34.56
CA PRO A 281 -1.63 9.20 34.16
C PRO A 281 -1.13 9.21 32.70
N ALA A 282 -1.46 10.28 31.95
CA ALA A 282 -1.04 10.39 30.55
C ALA A 282 0.50 10.25 30.46
N PRO A 283 1.02 9.33 29.63
CA PRO A 283 2.45 9.21 29.40
C PRO A 283 2.99 10.47 28.72
N THR A 284 4.32 10.68 28.77
CA THR A 284 4.94 11.63 27.85
C THR A 284 4.79 11.11 26.41
N SER A 285 4.78 12.01 25.41
CA SER A 285 4.69 11.60 24.00
C SER A 285 5.78 10.58 23.62
N ARG A 286 6.99 10.71 24.15
CA ARG A 286 8.08 9.74 23.95
C ARG A 286 7.75 8.37 24.55
N GLN A 287 7.30 8.32 25.80
CA GLN A 287 6.90 7.06 26.45
C GLN A 287 5.75 6.39 25.69
N PHE A 288 4.80 7.18 25.19
CA PHE A 288 3.71 6.67 24.36
C PHE A 288 4.24 5.97 23.09
N VAL A 289 5.22 6.58 22.38
CA VAL A 289 5.84 6.00 21.18
C VAL A 289 6.60 4.71 21.51
N GLU A 290 7.38 4.70 22.61
CA GLU A 290 8.14 3.53 23.08
C GLU A 290 7.20 2.36 23.42
N ASP A 291 6.13 2.63 24.15
CA ASP A 291 5.11 1.64 24.50
C ASP A 291 4.33 1.12 23.28
N TYR A 292 4.08 2.01 22.30
CA TYR A 292 3.44 1.65 21.04
C TYR A 292 4.35 0.72 20.21
N ALA A 293 5.61 1.07 20.07
CA ALA A 293 6.61 0.26 19.36
C ALA A 293 6.84 -1.10 20.02
N ALA A 294 6.84 -1.15 21.37
CA ALA A 294 7.05 -2.37 22.13
C ALA A 294 5.94 -3.43 21.94
N LYS A 295 4.75 -3.06 21.45
CA LYS A 295 3.67 -4.00 21.10
C LYS A 295 3.99 -4.89 19.91
N GLY A 296 4.98 -4.54 19.10
CA GLY A 296 5.45 -5.35 17.96
C GLY A 296 4.58 -5.33 16.73
N ASN A 297 3.49 -4.55 16.71
CA ASN A 297 2.58 -4.45 15.57
C ASN A 297 3.06 -3.42 14.52
N CYS A 298 4.18 -2.75 14.77
CA CYS A 298 4.76 -1.74 13.89
C CYS A 298 6.28 -1.82 13.91
N CYS A 299 6.91 -1.17 12.95
CA CYS A 299 8.35 -0.92 12.93
C CYS A 299 8.60 0.58 13.04
N ILE A 300 9.02 1.07 14.21
CA ILE A 300 9.59 2.40 14.44
C ILE A 300 11.08 2.17 14.69
N GLY A 301 11.94 2.40 13.70
CA GLY A 301 13.34 2.01 13.80
C GLY A 301 14.17 2.27 12.56
N THR A 302 15.14 1.39 12.32
CA THR A 302 16.07 1.44 11.19
C THR A 302 15.59 0.57 10.01
N PRO A 303 16.20 0.71 8.82
CA PRO A 303 15.95 -0.22 7.71
C PRO A 303 16.20 -1.70 8.06
N ALA A 304 17.18 -2.00 8.93
CA ALA A 304 17.45 -3.37 9.37
C ALA A 304 16.31 -3.92 10.23
N ASP A 305 15.76 -3.11 11.13
CA ASP A 305 14.59 -3.46 11.93
C ASP A 305 13.38 -3.75 11.03
N CYS A 306 13.20 -2.95 9.98
CA CYS A 306 12.09 -3.11 9.03
C CYS A 306 12.22 -4.38 8.18
N ILE A 307 13.42 -4.75 7.77
CA ILE A 307 13.65 -6.02 7.08
C ILE A 307 13.22 -7.18 7.97
N GLY A 308 13.59 -7.18 9.25
CA GLY A 308 13.17 -8.19 10.23
C GLY A 308 11.64 -8.22 10.41
N TYR A 309 11.00 -7.07 10.50
CA TYR A 309 9.54 -6.92 10.62
C TYR A 309 8.79 -7.51 9.42
N ILE A 310 9.20 -7.18 8.20
CA ILE A 310 8.58 -7.73 6.98
C ILE A 310 8.82 -9.24 6.87
N GLN A 311 10.03 -9.72 7.25
CA GLN A 311 10.34 -11.15 7.23
C GLN A 311 9.45 -11.93 8.22
N ASP A 312 9.23 -11.42 9.43
CA ASP A 312 8.30 -12.04 10.39
C ASP A 312 6.87 -12.11 9.85
N MET A 313 6.40 -11.05 9.17
CA MET A 313 5.10 -11.07 8.51
C MET A 313 5.00 -12.11 7.38
N LEU A 314 6.06 -12.26 6.58
CA LEU A 314 6.13 -13.28 5.53
C LEU A 314 6.11 -14.69 6.11
N ASP A 315 6.87 -14.93 7.17
CA ASP A 315 6.97 -16.24 7.82
C ASP A 315 5.62 -16.64 8.44
N ARG A 316 4.96 -15.74 9.15
CA ARG A 316 3.64 -15.99 9.77
C ARG A 316 2.52 -16.17 8.74
N SER A 317 2.51 -15.37 7.67
CA SER A 317 1.47 -15.44 6.66
C SER A 317 1.65 -16.58 5.66
N GLY A 318 2.84 -17.19 5.60
CA GLY A 318 3.25 -18.07 4.51
C GLY A 318 3.52 -17.34 3.21
N GLY A 319 3.70 -16.01 3.26
CA GLY A 319 4.01 -15.12 2.14
C GLY A 319 2.81 -14.37 1.55
N PHE A 320 3.09 -13.25 0.91
CA PHE A 320 2.13 -12.38 0.19
C PHE A 320 2.83 -11.71 -1.00
N GLY A 321 2.07 -11.01 -1.85
CA GLY A 321 2.63 -10.41 -3.08
C GLY A 321 3.15 -9.00 -2.91
N THR A 322 2.47 -8.17 -2.10
CA THR A 322 2.81 -6.75 -1.95
C THR A 322 2.81 -6.35 -0.47
N PHE A 323 3.85 -5.63 -0.07
CA PHE A 323 3.90 -4.93 1.22
C PHE A 323 3.54 -3.46 1.02
N LEU A 324 2.58 -2.96 1.79
CA LEU A 324 2.15 -1.56 1.77
C LEU A 324 2.55 -0.87 3.08
N MET A 325 3.33 0.20 3.01
CA MET A 325 3.57 1.06 4.16
C MET A 325 2.33 1.90 4.46
N LEU A 326 1.87 1.91 5.71
CA LEU A 326 0.86 2.87 6.16
C LEU A 326 1.42 4.29 6.06
N GLY A 327 0.78 5.13 5.26
CA GLY A 327 1.05 6.55 5.21
C GLY A 327 0.44 7.23 6.44
N HIS A 328 1.21 8.06 7.11
CA HIS A 328 0.84 8.73 8.35
C HIS A 328 1.61 10.05 8.50
N ASP A 329 1.12 10.92 9.37
CA ASP A 329 1.79 12.17 9.77
C ASP A 329 2.31 12.07 11.22
N TRP A 330 2.89 10.90 11.58
CA TRP A 330 3.48 10.68 12.92
C TRP A 330 4.76 11.48 13.13
N ALA A 331 5.45 11.77 12.05
CA ALA A 331 6.71 12.51 12.04
C ALA A 331 6.55 13.82 11.24
N PRO A 332 7.43 14.82 11.49
CA PRO A 332 7.49 16.00 10.64
C PRO A 332 7.60 15.65 9.14
N PRO A 333 7.06 16.47 8.23
CA PRO A 333 7.05 16.17 6.80
C PRO A 333 8.38 15.74 6.21
N ALA A 334 9.49 16.41 6.61
CA ALA A 334 10.83 16.06 6.16
C ALA A 334 11.28 14.67 6.63
N ALA A 335 11.02 14.31 7.89
CA ALA A 335 11.34 13.01 8.46
C ALA A 335 10.47 11.90 7.84
N THR A 336 9.19 12.18 7.59
CA THR A 336 8.28 11.27 6.87
C THR A 336 8.83 10.96 5.46
N MET A 337 9.26 11.97 4.70
CA MET A 337 9.85 11.76 3.38
C MET A 337 11.19 11.02 3.44
N HIS A 338 12.03 11.28 4.45
CA HIS A 338 13.26 10.54 4.67
C HIS A 338 13.01 9.06 4.99
N SER A 339 11.96 8.75 5.74
CA SER A 339 11.54 7.36 6.00
C SER A 339 11.23 6.60 4.70
N TYR A 340 10.49 7.20 3.75
CA TYR A 340 10.24 6.59 2.44
C TYR A 340 11.53 6.41 1.61
N GLU A 341 12.48 7.36 1.71
CA GLU A 341 13.78 7.25 1.04
C GLU A 341 14.64 6.12 1.60
N LEU A 342 14.70 5.98 2.93
CA LEU A 342 15.41 4.89 3.61
C LEU A 342 14.82 3.53 3.21
N PHE A 343 13.50 3.43 3.19
CA PHE A 343 12.79 2.22 2.77
C PHE A 343 13.12 1.85 1.31
N ALA A 344 13.04 2.81 0.39
CA ALA A 344 13.36 2.60 -1.02
C ALA A 344 14.83 2.23 -1.26
N ARG A 345 15.74 2.83 -0.49
CA ARG A 345 17.19 2.64 -0.66
C ARG A 345 17.70 1.32 -0.08
N ALA A 346 17.11 0.84 1.02
CA ALA A 346 17.66 -0.29 1.76
C ALA A 346 16.70 -1.50 1.86
N VAL A 347 15.40 -1.28 2.06
CA VAL A 347 14.43 -2.36 2.29
C VAL A 347 13.97 -2.97 0.96
N ILE A 348 13.50 -2.16 0.02
CA ILE A 348 13.06 -2.63 -1.31
C ILE A 348 14.14 -3.45 -2.02
N PRO A 349 15.40 -2.98 -2.14
CA PRO A 349 16.45 -3.74 -2.84
C PRO A 349 16.80 -5.05 -2.16
N HIS A 350 16.67 -5.14 -0.84
CA HIS A 350 16.89 -6.39 -0.09
C HIS A 350 15.92 -7.48 -0.58
N PHE A 351 14.61 -7.22 -0.53
CA PHE A 351 13.60 -8.21 -0.92
C PHE A 351 13.50 -8.41 -2.44
N LYS A 352 13.89 -7.43 -3.26
CA LYS A 352 13.99 -7.57 -4.71
C LYS A 352 15.29 -8.26 -5.17
N GLY A 353 16.20 -8.63 -4.25
CA GLY A 353 17.46 -9.31 -4.57
C GLY A 353 18.46 -8.44 -5.34
N GLN A 354 18.25 -7.11 -5.38
CA GLN A 354 19.07 -6.20 -6.18
C GLN A 354 20.48 -5.96 -5.61
N LEU A 355 20.70 -6.27 -4.33
CA LEU A 355 21.98 -6.07 -3.64
C LEU A 355 22.97 -7.20 -3.87
N THR A 356 22.53 -8.38 -4.30
CA THR A 356 23.35 -9.59 -4.39
C THR A 356 24.45 -9.47 -5.45
N ALA A 357 24.11 -9.02 -6.66
CA ALA A 357 25.07 -8.90 -7.75
C ALA A 357 26.13 -7.81 -7.52
N PRO A 358 25.78 -6.58 -7.07
CA PRO A 358 26.78 -5.58 -6.70
C PRO A 358 27.74 -6.06 -5.59
N HIS A 359 27.23 -6.73 -4.56
CA HIS A 359 28.07 -7.29 -3.49
C HIS A 359 29.03 -8.37 -4.02
N ALA A 360 28.51 -9.31 -4.81
CA ALA A 360 29.34 -10.36 -5.42
C ALA A 360 30.44 -9.76 -6.32
N SER A 361 30.10 -8.75 -7.13
CA SER A 361 31.05 -8.04 -7.99
C SER A 361 32.13 -7.31 -7.18
N HIS A 362 31.73 -6.65 -6.09
CA HIS A 362 32.67 -5.97 -5.19
C HIS A 362 33.67 -6.95 -4.56
N GLU A 363 33.18 -8.04 -3.97
CA GLU A 363 34.03 -9.04 -3.33
C GLU A 363 34.97 -9.76 -4.36
N TRP A 364 34.45 -10.02 -5.55
CA TRP A 364 35.29 -10.54 -6.64
C TRP A 364 36.44 -9.58 -7.01
N ALA A 365 36.12 -8.29 -7.23
CA ALA A 365 37.11 -7.28 -7.55
C ALA A 365 38.16 -7.10 -6.42
N LYS A 366 37.68 -7.10 -5.16
CA LYS A 366 38.54 -7.03 -3.98
C LYS A 366 39.49 -8.21 -3.87
N GLY A 367 39.02 -9.43 -4.17
CA GLY A 367 39.85 -10.65 -4.18
C GLY A 367 40.96 -10.64 -5.24
N LEU A 368 40.78 -9.91 -6.35
CA LEU A 368 41.77 -9.80 -7.44
C LEU A 368 42.65 -8.55 -7.32
N ARG A 369 42.46 -7.71 -6.31
CA ARG A 369 43.11 -6.40 -6.18
C ARG A 369 44.62 -6.46 -6.40
N ASP A 370 45.33 -7.31 -5.64
CA ASP A 370 46.79 -7.34 -5.65
C ASP A 370 47.35 -7.82 -7.00
N GLN A 371 46.69 -8.80 -7.64
CA GLN A 371 47.03 -9.30 -8.96
C GLN A 371 46.85 -8.20 -10.03
N LEU A 372 45.72 -7.47 -10.00
CA LEU A 372 45.41 -6.46 -11.01
C LEU A 372 46.26 -5.21 -10.82
N PHE A 373 46.55 -4.79 -9.60
CA PHE A 373 47.42 -3.63 -9.32
C PHE A 373 48.87 -3.91 -9.71
N GLY A 374 49.40 -5.13 -9.53
CA GLY A 374 50.71 -5.53 -10.03
C GLY A 374 50.85 -5.35 -11.55
N ARG A 375 49.85 -5.80 -12.30
CA ARG A 375 49.84 -5.68 -13.77
C ARG A 375 49.67 -4.23 -14.24
N VAL A 376 48.91 -3.43 -13.57
CA VAL A 376 48.76 -1.97 -13.84
C VAL A 376 50.11 -1.27 -13.56
N GLY A 377 50.77 -1.62 -12.46
CA GLY A 377 52.09 -1.10 -12.12
C GLY A 377 53.14 -1.40 -13.19
N GLU A 378 53.18 -2.63 -13.73
CA GLU A 378 54.04 -3.01 -14.87
C GLU A 378 53.72 -2.19 -16.13
N ALA A 379 52.44 -2.02 -16.47
CA ALA A 379 52.02 -1.25 -17.64
C ALA A 379 52.43 0.22 -17.55
N VAL A 380 52.23 0.83 -16.38
CA VAL A 380 52.65 2.23 -16.09
C VAL A 380 54.19 2.33 -16.16
N GLY A 381 54.92 1.41 -15.55
CA GLY A 381 56.39 1.36 -15.60
C GLY A 381 56.91 1.26 -17.03
N ASN A 382 56.32 0.41 -17.85
CA ASN A 382 56.69 0.26 -19.28
C ASN A 382 56.40 1.57 -20.06
N ALA A 383 55.26 2.21 -19.86
CA ALA A 383 54.94 3.47 -20.55
C ALA A 383 55.91 4.61 -20.16
N ILE A 384 56.30 4.69 -18.88
CA ILE A 384 57.30 5.67 -18.41
C ILE A 384 58.67 5.38 -19.03
N ALA A 385 59.08 4.10 -19.09
CA ALA A 385 60.34 3.71 -19.67
C ALA A 385 60.40 4.02 -21.17
N GLU A 386 59.33 3.82 -21.91
CA GLU A 386 59.21 4.13 -23.34
C GLU A 386 59.28 5.64 -23.56
N HIS A 387 58.57 6.44 -22.80
CA HIS A 387 58.62 7.90 -22.86
C HIS A 387 60.03 8.46 -22.60
N ASN A 388 60.74 7.92 -21.61
CA ASN A 388 62.09 8.34 -21.27
C ASN A 388 63.15 7.95 -22.39
N LYS A 389 62.93 6.82 -23.10
CA LYS A 389 63.73 6.49 -24.26
C LYS A 389 63.58 7.49 -25.40
N ASP A 390 62.36 7.87 -25.71
CA ASP A 390 62.05 8.84 -26.74
C ASP A 390 62.58 10.24 -26.43
N ALA A 391 62.60 10.63 -25.15
CA ALA A 391 63.16 11.90 -24.67
C ALA A 391 64.68 11.92 -24.71
N SER A 392 65.39 10.76 -24.63
CA SER A 392 66.85 10.65 -24.68
C SER A 392 67.40 10.59 -26.11
N VAL A 393 66.55 10.46 -27.12
CA VAL A 393 66.93 10.44 -28.56
C VAL A 393 66.75 11.83 -29.21
N ARG A 394 66.18 12.80 -28.48
CA ARG A 394 66.12 14.20 -28.88
C ARG A 394 67.23 15.02 -28.19
#